data_0b261fb806e396ed9c16e3550c9e2158
#
_entry.id   0b261fb806e396ed9c16e3550c9e2158
#
_cell.length_a   1.000
_cell.length_b   1.000
_cell.length_c   1.000
_cell.angle_alpha   90.00
_cell.angle_beta   90.00
_cell.angle_gamma   90.00
#
_symmetry.space_group_name_H-M   'P 1'
#
loop_
_entity.id
_entity.type
_entity.pdbx_description
1 polymer ?
#
loop_
_entity_poly.entity_id
_entity_poly.type
_entity_poly.pdbx_seq_one_letter_code
_entity_poly.pdbx_strand_id
1 'polypeptide(L)'
;NSEEILSSINEMELLLQEGDSSIENQIRRLNIILNRTSKFSDKYLQISTRVEGLLFEMEDIKHEILNSVEQVEGESNKISEIESKLDLIYSLQKK
;
A
#
# COMPACT_ATOMS: atom_id res chain seq x y z
N ASN A 1 4.82 17.99 -5.71
CA ASN A 1 4.39 17.97 -7.11
C ASN A 1 3.68 16.65 -7.40
N SER A 2 2.73 16.67 -8.32
CA SER A 2 1.83 15.53 -8.56
C SER A 2 2.55 14.28 -9.10
N GLU A 3 3.62 14.46 -9.87
CA GLU A 3 4.39 13.33 -10.39
C GLU A 3 5.14 12.60 -9.28
N GLU A 4 5.68 13.35 -8.34
CA GLU A 4 6.38 12.80 -7.17
C GLU A 4 5.42 12.01 -6.28
N ILE A 5 4.22 12.56 -6.06
CA ILE A 5 3.17 11.90 -5.27
C ILE A 5 2.75 10.59 -5.94
N LEU A 6 2.48 10.63 -7.25
CA LEU A 6 2.06 9.45 -8.01
C LEU A 6 3.15 8.37 -8.04
N SER A 7 4.41 8.78 -8.19
CA SER A 7 5.54 7.85 -8.15
C SER A 7 5.67 7.19 -6.78
N SER A 8 5.53 7.97 -5.71
CA SER A 8 5.57 7.44 -4.34
C SER A 8 4.43 6.48 -4.05
N ILE A 9 3.22 6.81 -4.52
CA ILE A 9 2.05 5.94 -4.39
C ILE A 9 2.31 4.61 -5.09
N ASN A 10 2.85 4.66 -6.31
CA ASN A 10 3.17 3.45 -7.07
C ASN A 10 4.18 2.57 -6.34
N GLU A 11 5.21 3.16 -5.75
CA GLU A 11 6.19 2.43 -4.94
C GLU A 11 5.54 1.78 -3.72
N MET A 12 4.66 2.50 -3.02
CA MET A 12 3.92 1.95 -1.87
C MET A 12 3.05 0.77 -2.28
N GLU A 13 2.33 0.89 -3.38
CA GLU A 13 1.46 -0.18 -3.89
C GLU A 13 2.26 -1.43 -4.25
N LEU A 14 3.45 -1.27 -4.84
CA LEU A 14 4.30 -2.41 -5.19
C LEU A 14 4.74 -3.19 -3.95
N LEU A 15 5.02 -2.50 -2.84
CA LEU A 15 5.41 -3.14 -1.59
C LEU A 15 4.23 -3.80 -0.86
N LEU A 16 3.02 -3.30 -1.08
CA LEU A 16 1.82 -3.74 -0.38
C LEU A 16 0.99 -4.73 -1.18
N GLN A 17 1.26 -4.89 -2.47
CA GLN A 17 0.49 -5.80 -3.32
C GLN A 17 0.65 -7.25 -2.88
N GLU A 18 -0.33 -8.07 -3.20
CA GLU A 18 -0.23 -9.49 -2.93
C GLU A 18 0.81 -10.15 -3.83
N GLY A 19 1.54 -11.11 -3.29
CA GLY A 19 2.61 -11.80 -3.98
C GLY A 19 3.76 -12.11 -3.04
N ASP A 20 4.69 -12.94 -3.49
CA ASP A 20 5.79 -13.44 -2.66
C ASP A 20 6.72 -12.33 -2.17
N SER A 21 6.83 -11.24 -2.92
CA SER A 21 7.71 -10.13 -2.58
C SER A 21 7.07 -9.05 -1.71
N SER A 22 5.77 -9.18 -1.37
CA SER A 22 5.10 -8.21 -0.51
C SER A 22 5.67 -8.24 0.91
N ILE A 23 5.61 -7.10 1.59
CA ILE A 23 6.08 -6.99 2.98
C ILE A 23 5.37 -8.01 3.87
N GLU A 24 4.05 -8.11 3.76
CA GLU A 24 3.26 -9.04 4.58
C GLU A 24 3.67 -10.48 4.35
N ASN A 25 3.87 -10.89 3.12
CA ASN A 25 4.23 -12.27 2.81
C ASN A 25 5.64 -12.60 3.28
N GLN A 26 6.56 -11.66 3.24
CA GLN A 26 7.90 -11.85 3.79
C GLN A 26 7.85 -12.02 5.32
N ILE A 27 7.01 -11.23 6.00
CA ILE A 27 6.80 -11.37 7.44
C ILE A 27 6.14 -12.71 7.77
N ARG A 28 5.15 -13.15 6.98
CA ARG A 28 4.53 -14.46 7.15
C ARG A 28 5.52 -15.60 7.01
N ARG A 29 6.43 -15.51 6.04
CA ARG A 29 7.51 -16.50 5.86
C ARG A 29 8.41 -16.55 7.08
N LEU A 30 8.78 -15.38 7.62
CA LEU A 30 9.55 -15.32 8.85
C LEU A 30 8.81 -16.00 10.00
N ASN A 31 7.50 -15.77 10.11
CA ASN A 31 6.69 -16.36 11.17
C ASN A 31 6.60 -17.90 11.05
N ILE A 32 6.50 -18.42 9.83
CA ILE A 32 6.52 -19.86 9.57
C ILE A 32 7.83 -20.47 10.09
N ILE A 33 8.95 -19.83 9.81
CA ILE A 33 10.27 -20.27 10.25
C ILE A 33 10.37 -20.22 11.78
N LEU A 34 9.88 -19.15 12.40
CA LEU A 34 9.87 -19.00 13.85
C LEU A 34 9.02 -20.09 14.54
N ASN A 35 7.85 -20.39 14.00
CA ASN A 35 6.98 -21.44 14.50
C ASN A 35 7.64 -22.81 14.41
N ARG A 36 8.29 -23.09 13.30
CA ARG A 36 9.03 -24.34 13.11
C ARG A 36 10.18 -24.45 14.10
N THR A 37 10.88 -23.34 14.35
CA THR A 37 12.02 -23.28 15.26
C THR A 37 11.60 -23.33 16.73
N SER A 38 10.34 -22.98 17.03
CA SER A 38 9.81 -22.98 18.40
C SER A 38 9.86 -24.36 19.06
N LYS A 39 9.98 -25.41 18.28
CA LYS A 39 10.15 -26.78 18.80
C LYS A 39 11.43 -26.94 19.63
N PHE A 40 12.42 -26.10 19.36
CA PHE A 40 13.72 -26.17 20.02
C PHE A 40 13.84 -25.23 21.22
N SER A 41 13.03 -24.18 21.27
CA SER A 41 13.08 -23.20 22.36
C SER A 41 11.82 -22.35 22.38
N ASP A 42 11.28 -22.14 23.59
CA ASP A 42 10.12 -21.29 23.81
C ASP A 42 10.39 -19.82 23.43
N LYS A 43 11.63 -19.43 23.40
CA LYS A 43 12.02 -18.08 22.96
C LYS A 43 11.49 -17.78 21.57
N TYR A 44 11.58 -18.72 20.64
CA TYR A 44 11.11 -18.55 19.25
C TYR A 44 9.59 -18.49 19.18
N LEU A 45 8.89 -19.19 20.08
CA LEU A 45 7.45 -19.07 20.19
C LEU A 45 7.03 -17.67 20.64
N GLN A 46 7.72 -17.10 21.62
CA GLN A 46 7.48 -15.75 22.10
C GLN A 46 7.70 -14.72 20.99
N ILE A 47 8.77 -14.88 20.21
CA ILE A 47 9.06 -14.00 19.07
C ILE A 47 7.98 -14.14 18.00
N SER A 48 7.55 -15.37 17.71
CA SER A 48 6.46 -15.63 16.77
C SER A 48 5.17 -14.93 17.17
N THR A 49 4.80 -14.93 18.42
CA THR A 49 3.62 -14.21 18.93
C THR A 49 3.73 -12.72 18.65
N ARG A 50 4.92 -12.15 18.82
CA ARG A 50 5.16 -10.74 18.51
C ARG A 50 5.04 -10.45 17.00
N VAL A 51 5.54 -11.35 16.17
CA VAL A 51 5.44 -11.22 14.72
C VAL A 51 3.98 -11.30 14.26
N GLU A 52 3.17 -12.15 14.89
CA GLU A 52 1.74 -12.21 14.62
C GLU A 52 1.06 -10.87 14.92
N GLY A 53 1.41 -10.22 16.02
CA GLY A 53 0.93 -8.87 16.34
C GLY A 53 1.36 -7.85 15.29
N LEU A 54 2.59 -7.96 14.81
CA LEU A 54 3.10 -7.11 13.75
C LEU A 54 2.31 -7.28 12.44
N LEU A 55 1.90 -8.51 12.11
CA LEU A 55 1.07 -8.77 10.94
C LEU A 55 -0.30 -8.08 11.03
N PHE A 56 -0.93 -8.10 12.20
CA PHE A 56 -2.18 -7.37 12.41
C PHE A 56 -1.99 -5.86 12.22
N GLU A 57 -0.93 -5.30 12.79
CA GLU A 57 -0.61 -3.89 12.65
C GLU A 57 -0.30 -3.54 11.18
N MET A 58 0.40 -4.42 10.48
CA MET A 58 0.71 -4.23 9.06
C MET A 58 -0.55 -4.20 8.21
N GLU A 59 -1.52 -5.04 8.53
CA GLU A 59 -2.82 -5.05 7.84
C GLU A 59 -3.55 -3.71 8.02
N ASP A 60 -3.56 -3.17 9.23
CA ASP A 60 -4.17 -1.86 9.51
C ASP A 60 -3.45 -0.74 8.76
N ILE A 61 -2.13 -0.74 8.78
CA ILE A 61 -1.31 0.25 8.08
C ILE A 61 -1.58 0.18 6.58
N LYS A 62 -1.65 -1.01 6.02
CA LYS A 62 -1.95 -1.23 4.61
C LYS A 62 -3.30 -0.62 4.23
N HIS A 63 -4.34 -0.85 5.04
CA HIS A 63 -5.65 -0.28 4.80
C HIS A 63 -5.62 1.25 4.83
N GLU A 64 -4.91 1.84 5.77
CA GLU A 64 -4.76 3.29 5.85
C GLU A 64 -4.05 3.87 4.63
N ILE A 65 -2.99 3.20 4.17
CA ILE A 65 -2.25 3.64 2.99
C ILE A 65 -3.14 3.55 1.74
N LEU A 66 -3.85 2.43 1.55
CA LEU A 66 -4.71 2.25 0.40
C LEU A 66 -5.88 3.24 0.38
N ASN A 67 -6.45 3.56 1.54
CA ASN A 67 -7.47 4.61 1.66
C ASN A 67 -6.91 5.98 1.28
N SER A 68 -5.70 6.29 1.73
CA SER A 68 -5.01 7.54 1.40
C SER A 68 -4.74 7.64 -0.11
N VAL A 69 -4.32 6.53 -0.72
CA VAL A 69 -4.08 6.44 -2.17
C VAL A 69 -5.37 6.73 -2.94
N GLU A 70 -6.49 6.13 -2.55
CA GLU A 70 -7.79 6.36 -3.18
C GLU A 70 -8.19 7.84 -3.11
N GLN A 71 -7.96 8.50 -1.99
CA GLN A 71 -8.25 9.93 -1.82
C GLN A 71 -7.41 10.78 -2.78
N VAL A 72 -6.11 10.51 -2.86
CA VAL A 72 -5.20 11.25 -3.73
C VAL A 72 -5.56 11.03 -5.21
N GLU A 73 -5.84 9.79 -5.60
CA GLU A 73 -6.26 9.46 -6.97
C GLU A 73 -7.61 10.10 -7.30
N GLY A 74 -8.55 10.11 -6.37
CA GLY A 74 -9.84 10.76 -6.54
C GLY A 74 -9.71 12.25 -6.77
N GLU A 75 -8.86 12.94 -6.01
CA GLU A 75 -8.57 14.35 -6.19
C GLU A 75 -7.91 14.63 -7.53
N SER A 76 -6.94 13.79 -7.93
CA SER A 76 -6.27 13.89 -9.21
C SER A 76 -7.24 13.72 -10.38
N ASN A 77 -8.15 12.76 -10.28
CA ASN A 77 -9.18 12.53 -11.30
C ASN A 77 -10.15 13.70 -11.41
N LYS A 78 -10.54 14.32 -10.30
CA LYS A 78 -11.39 15.51 -10.30
C LYS A 78 -10.72 16.68 -11.01
N ILE A 79 -9.45 16.92 -10.75
CA ILE A 79 -8.66 17.97 -11.42
C ILE A 79 -8.60 17.69 -12.93
N SER A 80 -8.33 16.46 -13.31
CA SER A 80 -8.27 16.03 -14.71
C SER A 80 -9.61 16.24 -15.42
N GLU A 81 -10.73 15.92 -14.79
CA GLU A 81 -12.07 16.17 -15.33
C GLU A 81 -12.34 17.65 -15.54
N ILE A 82 -11.97 18.50 -14.58
CA ILE A 82 -12.12 19.94 -14.69
C ILE A 82 -11.29 20.50 -15.85
N GLU A 83 -10.05 20.08 -15.97
CA GLU A 83 -9.16 20.48 -17.07
C GLU A 83 -9.72 20.09 -18.43
N SER A 84 -10.25 18.87 -18.55
CA SER A 84 -10.88 18.39 -19.77
C SER A 84 -12.08 19.23 -20.18
N LYS A 85 -12.92 19.62 -19.22
CA LYS A 85 -14.06 20.50 -19.47
C LYS A 85 -13.66 21.89 -19.94
N LEU A 86 -12.61 22.46 -19.32
CA LEU A 86 -12.08 23.76 -19.72
C LEU A 86 -11.50 23.72 -21.12
N ASP A 87 -10.76 22.69 -21.47
CA ASP A 87 -10.21 22.49 -22.81
C ASP A 87 -11.30 22.43 -23.87
N LEU A 88 -12.40 21.74 -23.58
CA LEU A 88 -13.55 21.66 -24.47
C LEU A 88 -14.18 23.04 -24.68
N ILE A 89 -14.34 23.83 -23.62
CA ILE A 89 -14.91 25.18 -23.69
C ILE A 89 -14.02 26.08 -24.54
N TYR A 90 -12.71 26.07 -24.34
CA TYR A 90 -11.77 26.83 -25.13
C TYR A 90 -11.80 26.44 -26.61
N SER A 91 -11.91 25.15 -26.87
CA SER A 91 -12.00 24.62 -28.22
C SER A 91 -13.25 25.14 -28.96
N LEU A 92 -14.39 25.21 -28.28
CA LEU A 92 -15.64 25.72 -28.81
C LEU A 92 -15.59 27.22 -29.04
N GLN A 93 -14.90 28.00 -28.17
CA GLN A 93 -14.78 29.44 -28.30
C GLN A 93 -13.90 29.87 -29.46
N LYS A 94 -12.94 29.04 -29.88
CA LYS A 94 -12.05 29.34 -31.00
C LYS A 94 -12.71 29.23 -32.38
N LYS A 95 -13.87 28.68 -32.46
CA LYS A 95 -14.67 28.60 -33.66
C LYS A 95 -15.53 29.86 -33.82
#